data_704387c8caf3930b4ef452182b9cc3fe
#
_entry.id   704387c8caf3930b4ef452182b9cc3fe
#
_cell.length_a   1.000
_cell.length_b   1.000
_cell.length_c   1.000
_cell.angle_alpha   90.00
_cell.angle_beta   90.00
_cell.angle_gamma   90.00
#
_symmetry.space_group_name_H-M   'P 1'
#
loop_
_entity.id
_entity.type
_entity.pdbx_description
1 polymer ?
#
loop_
_entity_poly.entity_id
_entity_poly.type
_entity_poly.pdbx_seq_one_letter_code
_entity_poly.pdbx_strand_id
1 'polypeptide(L)'
;KRRASQHVLWGGDQRAADGGIDVRLDAPKGAGIDAGFPRDIIGYQVKAMPMRPSDIQNEMCPNGVLRPSIRTIIQSKGAYIIASADSTSDKMYHGSISAMCNAASSEIGVSESKFDFYDSRRIADWTNENPGVVAWVREKIGRPLQGWRPFENWAVSNAGEPNSFINDTAPRITDPTNSNADNYYSLVDGLQEVRTILRRGGTSVRIAGLSGVGKTRFAQALFEEASAEHSLDATLAVYTDISFEPIPSPQALLDELLANNRRAILHVDNGSSELHRLL
;
A
#
# COMPACT_ATOMS: atom_id res chain seq x y z
N LYS A 1 -1.20 1.15 5.91
CA LYS A 1 -1.26 2.11 4.78
C LYS A 1 -2.66 2.74 4.57
N ARG A 2 -3.78 2.04 4.84
CA ARG A 2 -5.13 2.64 4.76
C ARG A 2 -5.37 3.74 5.82
N ARG A 3 -4.81 3.67 7.03
CA ARG A 3 -4.85 4.79 7.99
C ARG A 3 -4.30 6.09 7.40
N ALA A 4 -3.29 5.99 6.57
CA ALA A 4 -2.73 7.13 5.86
C ALA A 4 -3.59 7.59 4.69
N SER A 5 -4.41 6.72 4.06
CA SER A 5 -5.21 7.10 2.89
C SER A 5 -6.29 8.13 3.18
N GLN A 6 -6.84 8.15 4.40
CA GLN A 6 -7.78 9.17 4.85
C GLN A 6 -7.16 10.57 4.97
N HIS A 7 -5.84 10.62 5.03
CA HIS A 7 -5.04 11.84 5.17
C HIS A 7 -4.25 12.18 3.90
N VAL A 8 -4.48 11.45 2.81
CA VAL A 8 -3.84 11.72 1.52
C VAL A 8 -4.71 12.68 0.72
N LEU A 9 -4.14 13.83 0.42
CA LEU A 9 -4.73 14.84 -0.45
C LEU A 9 -3.96 14.85 -1.78
N TRP A 10 -4.68 14.77 -2.88
CA TRP A 10 -4.11 14.97 -4.21
C TRP A 10 -4.86 16.06 -4.97
N GLY A 11 -4.16 16.82 -5.80
CA GLY A 11 -4.78 17.76 -6.72
C GLY A 11 -5.51 16.99 -7.82
N GLY A 12 -6.83 17.14 -7.90
CA GLY A 12 -7.67 16.43 -8.90
C GLY A 12 -7.49 16.93 -10.34
N ASP A 13 -6.86 18.10 -10.57
CA ASP A 13 -6.63 18.67 -11.88
C ASP A 13 -5.12 18.88 -12.12
N GLN A 14 -4.56 18.09 -13.02
CA GLN A 14 -3.14 18.19 -13.41
C GLN A 14 -2.76 19.54 -14.07
N ARG A 15 -3.75 20.37 -14.40
CA ARG A 15 -3.56 21.70 -14.98
C ARG A 15 -3.63 22.82 -13.95
N ALA A 16 -4.12 22.54 -12.74
CA ALA A 16 -4.13 23.51 -11.66
C ALA A 16 -2.71 23.71 -11.12
N ALA A 17 -2.35 24.94 -10.77
CA ALA A 17 -1.08 25.25 -10.11
C ALA A 17 -1.09 24.60 -8.71
N ASP A 18 -0.42 23.45 -8.58
CA ASP A 18 -0.36 22.63 -7.38
C ASP A 18 0.59 23.15 -6.30
N GLY A 19 1.20 24.29 -6.55
CA GLY A 19 2.15 24.89 -5.61
C GLY A 19 3.44 24.09 -5.42
N GLY A 20 3.72 23.06 -6.26
CA GLY A 20 4.90 22.19 -6.16
C GLY A 20 4.68 20.96 -5.25
N ILE A 21 3.44 20.57 -5.02
CA ILE A 21 3.05 19.34 -4.31
C ILE A 21 1.87 18.69 -5.04
N ASP A 22 2.11 17.54 -5.67
CA ASP A 22 1.07 16.76 -6.37
C ASP A 22 0.27 15.89 -5.39
N VAL A 23 0.95 15.34 -4.37
CA VAL A 23 0.32 14.50 -3.35
C VAL A 23 0.80 14.94 -1.97
N ARG A 24 -0.12 15.13 -1.05
CA ARG A 24 0.16 15.47 0.34
C ARG A 24 -0.41 14.43 1.28
N LEU A 25 0.40 14.01 2.26
CA LEU A 25 0.01 13.21 3.40
C LEU A 25 0.06 14.09 4.64
N ASP A 26 -1.05 14.16 5.39
CA ASP A 26 -1.14 14.81 6.69
C ASP A 26 -1.66 13.78 7.71
N ALA A 27 -0.80 12.89 8.18
CA ALA A 27 -1.16 11.89 9.18
C ALA A 27 -1.10 12.46 10.61
N PRO A 28 -1.91 11.94 11.53
CA PRO A 28 -1.77 12.24 12.95
C PRO A 28 -0.36 11.90 13.45
N LYS A 29 0.07 12.56 14.56
CA LYS A 29 1.41 12.39 15.11
C LYS A 29 1.72 10.92 15.40
N GLY A 30 2.80 10.42 14.81
CA GLY A 30 3.26 9.05 14.89
C GLY A 30 2.63 8.10 13.86
N ALA A 31 1.41 8.35 13.40
CA ALA A 31 0.69 7.43 12.54
C ALA A 31 1.31 7.24 11.15
N GLY A 32 1.94 8.26 10.60
CA GLY A 32 2.67 8.17 9.33
C GLY A 32 3.91 7.29 9.47
N ILE A 33 4.69 7.51 10.53
CA ILE A 33 5.91 6.74 10.82
C ILE A 33 5.57 5.28 11.08
N ASP A 34 4.53 5.01 11.87
CA ASP A 34 4.05 3.65 12.16
C ASP A 34 3.57 2.92 10.89
N ALA A 35 3.05 3.67 9.92
CA ALA A 35 2.70 3.15 8.60
C ALA A 35 3.90 2.98 7.65
N GLY A 36 5.13 3.24 8.11
CA GLY A 36 6.36 3.11 7.34
C GLY A 36 6.69 4.31 6.45
N PHE A 37 6.02 5.45 6.66
CA PHE A 37 6.39 6.70 5.99
C PHE A 37 7.55 7.40 6.71
N PRO A 38 8.37 8.19 6.01
CA PRO A 38 9.53 8.85 6.62
C PRO A 38 9.15 9.94 7.63
N ARG A 39 7.94 10.50 7.53
CA ARG A 39 7.37 11.51 8.44
C ARG A 39 5.83 11.39 8.42
N ASP A 40 5.16 12.01 9.39
CA ASP A 40 3.70 12.10 9.43
C ASP A 40 3.15 13.08 8.39
N ILE A 41 3.92 14.10 8.06
CA ILE A 41 3.57 15.11 7.05
C ILE A 41 4.54 14.98 5.88
N ILE A 42 4.01 14.75 4.67
CA ILE A 42 4.83 14.56 3.47
C ILE A 42 4.20 15.29 2.30
N GLY A 43 5.03 16.00 1.54
CA GLY A 43 4.69 16.50 0.21
C GLY A 43 5.45 15.72 -0.86
N TYR A 44 4.74 15.17 -1.82
CA TYR A 44 5.32 14.56 -3.01
C TYR A 44 5.13 15.45 -4.22
N GLN A 45 6.20 15.65 -4.98
CA GLN A 45 6.18 16.23 -6.31
C GLN A 45 6.54 15.14 -7.32
N VAL A 46 5.70 14.94 -8.33
CA VAL A 46 5.89 13.89 -9.34
C VAL A 46 6.28 14.53 -10.68
N LYS A 47 7.37 14.08 -11.27
CA LYS A 47 7.85 14.55 -12.57
C LYS A 47 8.08 13.40 -13.54
N ALA A 48 7.44 13.47 -14.69
CA ALA A 48 7.63 12.49 -15.76
C ALA A 48 8.96 12.65 -16.52
N MET A 49 9.71 13.70 -16.22
CA MET A 49 10.95 14.05 -16.92
C MET A 49 12.15 14.00 -15.97
N PRO A 50 13.38 13.84 -16.53
CA PRO A 50 14.61 13.98 -15.77
C PRO A 50 14.66 15.31 -15.01
N MET A 51 15.15 15.28 -13.76
CA MET A 51 15.31 16.46 -12.92
C MET A 51 16.80 16.67 -12.61
N ARG A 52 17.40 17.69 -13.19
CA ARG A 52 18.76 18.12 -12.82
C ARG A 52 18.72 18.96 -11.53
N PRO A 53 19.83 19.11 -10.80
CA PRO A 53 19.88 19.98 -9.62
C PRO A 53 19.34 21.41 -9.85
N SER A 54 19.59 21.99 -11.03
CA SER A 54 19.04 23.29 -11.40
C SER A 54 17.53 23.28 -11.58
N ASP A 55 16.99 22.19 -12.13
CA ASP A 55 15.55 22.06 -12.35
C ASP A 55 14.81 21.89 -11.01
N ILE A 56 15.44 21.17 -10.07
CA ILE A 56 14.95 21.01 -8.69
C ILE A 56 14.89 22.37 -7.98
N GLN A 57 15.97 23.17 -8.09
CA GLN A 57 16.00 24.51 -7.51
C GLN A 57 14.91 25.42 -8.09
N ASN A 58 14.74 25.41 -9.41
CA ASN A 58 13.70 26.18 -10.08
C ASN A 58 12.29 25.71 -9.72
N GLU A 59 12.09 24.38 -9.56
CA GLU A 59 10.82 23.82 -9.15
C GLU A 59 10.44 24.25 -7.72
N MET A 60 11.39 24.15 -6.79
CA MET A 60 11.17 24.52 -5.40
C MET A 60 11.11 26.04 -5.19
N CYS A 61 11.96 26.80 -5.92
CA CYS A 61 12.14 28.24 -5.78
C CYS A 61 11.95 28.97 -7.11
N PRO A 62 10.75 28.97 -7.71
CA PRO A 62 10.51 29.77 -8.89
C PRO A 62 10.79 31.25 -8.58
N ASN A 63 11.55 31.92 -9.46
CA ASN A 63 11.99 33.30 -9.26
C ASN A 63 12.79 33.54 -7.95
N GLY A 64 13.48 32.52 -7.45
CA GLY A 64 14.30 32.59 -6.23
C GLY A 64 13.52 32.58 -4.90
N VAL A 65 12.23 32.35 -4.94
CA VAL A 65 11.36 32.32 -3.74
C VAL A 65 10.83 30.90 -3.52
N LEU A 66 11.09 30.35 -2.32
CA LEU A 66 10.58 29.01 -1.97
C LEU A 66 9.04 29.00 -2.00
N ARG A 67 8.47 27.98 -2.65
CA ARG A 67 7.01 27.81 -2.74
C ARG A 67 6.37 27.71 -1.34
N PRO A 68 5.25 28.41 -1.09
CA PRO A 68 4.59 28.42 0.23
C PRO A 68 4.19 27.04 0.73
N SER A 69 3.75 26.15 -0.15
CA SER A 69 3.38 24.77 0.18
C SER A 69 4.57 23.96 0.72
N ILE A 70 5.75 24.09 0.07
CA ILE A 70 6.99 23.43 0.52
C ILE A 70 7.45 24.03 1.84
N ARG A 71 7.36 25.36 1.99
CA ARG A 71 7.64 26.04 3.26
C ARG A 71 6.81 25.47 4.41
N THR A 72 5.51 25.26 4.19
CA THR A 72 4.62 24.69 5.19
C THR A 72 5.04 23.28 5.62
N ILE A 73 5.48 22.44 4.68
CA ILE A 73 6.02 21.11 4.97
C ILE A 73 7.27 21.21 5.86
N ILE A 74 8.19 22.09 5.51
CA ILE A 74 9.44 22.30 6.26
C ILE A 74 9.16 22.80 7.68
N GLN A 75 8.32 23.81 7.83
CA GLN A 75 7.94 24.36 9.13
C GLN A 75 7.24 23.31 10.03
N SER A 76 6.57 22.35 9.42
CA SER A 76 5.97 21.21 10.11
C SER A 76 6.96 20.05 10.37
N LYS A 77 8.26 20.22 10.10
CA LYS A 77 9.31 19.19 10.21
C LYS A 77 8.98 17.92 9.40
N GLY A 78 8.27 18.11 8.31
CA GLY A 78 7.79 17.07 7.41
C GLY A 78 8.87 16.54 6.47
N ALA A 79 8.46 15.75 5.49
CA ALA A 79 9.30 15.32 4.38
C ALA A 79 8.82 15.93 3.07
N TYR A 80 9.76 16.38 2.24
CA TYR A 80 9.47 16.75 0.85
C TYR A 80 10.24 15.82 -0.07
N ILE A 81 9.50 15.14 -0.96
CA ILE A 81 10.02 14.08 -1.80
C ILE A 81 9.70 14.39 -3.26
N ILE A 82 10.72 14.39 -4.10
CA ILE A 82 10.54 14.46 -5.56
C ILE A 82 10.62 13.04 -6.11
N ALA A 83 9.60 12.62 -6.85
CA ALA A 83 9.56 11.38 -7.58
C ALA A 83 9.73 11.65 -9.08
N SER A 84 10.73 11.04 -9.72
CA SER A 84 11.02 11.22 -11.13
C SER A 84 10.99 9.90 -11.89
N ALA A 85 10.49 9.93 -13.13
CA ALA A 85 10.47 8.75 -13.99
C ALA A 85 11.85 8.38 -14.58
N ASP A 86 12.88 9.19 -14.35
CA ASP A 86 14.25 8.93 -14.83
C ASP A 86 15.07 8.14 -13.80
N SER A 87 16.11 7.47 -14.26
CA SER A 87 17.09 6.79 -13.40
C SER A 87 18.24 7.72 -13.07
N THR A 88 18.75 7.67 -11.85
CA THR A 88 19.84 8.51 -11.39
C THR A 88 21.07 7.70 -10.99
N SER A 89 22.26 8.26 -11.19
CA SER A 89 23.48 7.76 -10.56
C SER A 89 23.57 8.26 -9.11
N ASP A 90 24.39 7.60 -8.28
CA ASP A 90 24.61 8.02 -6.89
C ASP A 90 25.05 9.49 -6.80
N LYS A 91 25.91 9.92 -7.71
CA LYS A 91 26.35 11.33 -7.78
C LYS A 91 25.18 12.29 -8.06
N MET A 92 24.29 11.91 -8.97
CA MET A 92 23.10 12.71 -9.28
C MET A 92 22.11 12.71 -8.14
N TYR A 93 21.90 11.56 -7.48
CA TYR A 93 21.06 11.48 -6.30
C TYR A 93 21.52 12.43 -5.20
N HIS A 94 22.81 12.39 -4.82
CA HIS A 94 23.38 13.31 -3.83
C HIS A 94 23.31 14.77 -4.29
N GLY A 95 23.51 15.03 -5.57
CA GLY A 95 23.32 16.36 -6.16
C GLY A 95 21.89 16.87 -6.06
N SER A 96 20.90 15.98 -6.26
CA SER A 96 19.48 16.30 -6.12
C SER A 96 19.12 16.64 -4.68
N ILE A 97 19.56 15.83 -3.70
CA ILE A 97 19.35 16.11 -2.28
C ILE A 97 20.00 17.43 -1.87
N SER A 98 21.23 17.68 -2.31
CA SER A 98 21.93 18.93 -2.02
C SER A 98 21.19 20.14 -2.61
N ALA A 99 20.65 20.02 -3.81
CA ALA A 99 19.87 21.09 -4.45
C ALA A 99 18.59 21.38 -3.65
N MET A 100 17.89 20.35 -3.18
CA MET A 100 16.69 20.49 -2.34
C MET A 100 17.02 21.19 -1.01
N CYS A 101 18.07 20.74 -0.32
CA CYS A 101 18.54 21.36 0.92
C CYS A 101 18.94 22.83 0.71
N ASN A 102 19.66 23.13 -0.36
CA ASN A 102 20.08 24.49 -0.68
C ASN A 102 18.89 25.41 -0.98
N ALA A 103 17.89 24.90 -1.73
CA ALA A 103 16.67 25.64 -2.04
C ALA A 103 15.87 26.02 -0.77
N ALA A 104 15.96 25.20 0.26
CA ALA A 104 15.26 25.37 1.52
C ALA A 104 16.12 25.98 2.63
N SER A 105 17.39 26.28 2.39
CA SER A 105 18.41 26.58 3.43
C SER A 105 18.09 27.76 4.34
N SER A 106 17.27 28.71 3.88
CA SER A 106 16.86 29.88 4.68
C SER A 106 15.63 29.64 5.57
N GLU A 107 14.98 28.45 5.46
CA GLU A 107 13.74 28.21 6.18
C GLU A 107 13.98 27.62 7.58
N ILE A 108 13.16 28.07 8.53
CA ILE A 108 13.18 27.52 9.88
C ILE A 108 12.65 26.09 9.87
N GLY A 109 13.39 25.15 10.48
CA GLY A 109 13.02 23.74 10.55
C GLY A 109 13.64 22.87 9.46
N VAL A 110 14.46 23.43 8.56
CA VAL A 110 15.10 22.69 7.47
C VAL A 110 15.99 21.53 7.98
N SER A 111 16.69 21.70 9.09
CA SER A 111 17.55 20.67 9.67
C SER A 111 16.77 19.48 10.26
N GLU A 112 15.50 19.68 10.59
CA GLU A 112 14.61 18.65 11.15
C GLU A 112 13.72 18.01 10.09
N SER A 113 13.66 18.62 8.90
CA SER A 113 12.89 18.14 7.76
C SER A 113 13.65 17.06 6.99
N LYS A 114 12.95 16.23 6.26
CA LYS A 114 13.55 15.21 5.39
C LYS A 114 13.33 15.56 3.93
N PHE A 115 14.42 15.57 3.17
CA PHE A 115 14.40 15.65 1.71
C PHE A 115 14.79 14.29 1.12
N ASP A 116 14.09 13.85 0.10
CA ASP A 116 14.42 12.61 -0.60
C ASP A 116 14.08 12.71 -2.09
N PHE A 117 14.75 11.90 -2.89
CA PHE A 117 14.56 11.83 -4.32
C PHE A 117 14.33 10.38 -4.73
N TYR A 118 13.15 10.10 -5.29
CA TYR A 118 12.78 8.78 -5.77
C TYR A 118 12.90 8.75 -7.29
N ASP A 119 13.92 8.07 -7.78
CA ASP A 119 14.08 7.80 -9.19
C ASP A 119 13.25 6.59 -9.66
N SER A 120 13.21 6.35 -10.95
CA SER A 120 12.45 5.24 -11.55
C SER A 120 12.85 3.89 -11.00
N ARG A 121 14.14 3.69 -10.70
CA ARG A 121 14.67 2.42 -10.16
C ARG A 121 14.14 2.19 -8.76
N ARG A 122 14.24 3.17 -7.89
CA ARG A 122 13.74 3.09 -6.52
C ARG A 122 12.22 2.90 -6.44
N ILE A 123 11.48 3.56 -7.35
CA ILE A 123 10.03 3.38 -7.48
C ILE A 123 9.71 1.96 -7.97
N ALA A 124 10.45 1.45 -8.95
CA ALA A 124 10.27 0.09 -9.46
C ALA A 124 10.61 -0.97 -8.41
N ASP A 125 11.71 -0.80 -7.67
CA ASP A 125 12.09 -1.71 -6.58
C ASP A 125 11.01 -1.76 -5.50
N TRP A 126 10.54 -0.61 -5.04
CA TRP A 126 9.43 -0.53 -4.09
C TRP A 126 8.14 -1.15 -4.65
N THR A 127 7.81 -0.90 -5.92
CA THR A 127 6.64 -1.51 -6.55
C THR A 127 6.76 -3.02 -6.57
N ASN A 128 7.92 -3.55 -6.93
CA ASN A 128 8.19 -4.99 -6.99
C ASN A 128 8.12 -5.69 -5.62
N GLU A 129 8.36 -4.98 -4.53
CA GLU A 129 8.19 -5.50 -3.17
C GLU A 129 6.72 -5.61 -2.75
N ASN A 130 5.79 -5.02 -3.52
CA ASN A 130 4.37 -4.94 -3.20
C ASN A 130 3.52 -5.58 -4.32
N PRO A 131 3.27 -6.89 -4.31
CA PRO A 131 2.59 -7.61 -5.40
C PRO A 131 1.21 -7.06 -5.77
N GLY A 132 0.43 -6.57 -4.80
CA GLY A 132 -0.84 -5.89 -5.06
C GLY A 132 -0.66 -4.59 -5.85
N VAL A 133 0.44 -3.85 -5.61
CA VAL A 133 0.79 -2.66 -6.39
C VAL A 133 1.25 -3.05 -7.79
N VAL A 134 2.04 -4.14 -7.93
CA VAL A 134 2.41 -4.68 -9.27
C VAL A 134 1.17 -5.01 -10.08
N ALA A 135 0.20 -5.71 -9.49
CA ALA A 135 -1.05 -6.06 -10.18
C ALA A 135 -1.82 -4.80 -10.60
N TRP A 136 -1.89 -3.79 -9.73
CA TRP A 136 -2.55 -2.51 -10.01
C TRP A 136 -1.83 -1.73 -11.13
N VAL A 137 -0.50 -1.62 -11.09
CA VAL A 137 0.28 -0.93 -12.13
C VAL A 137 0.07 -1.62 -13.48
N ARG A 138 0.17 -2.95 -13.52
CA ARG A 138 -0.03 -3.72 -14.76
C ARG A 138 -1.41 -3.51 -15.36
N GLU A 139 -2.44 -3.43 -14.53
CA GLU A 139 -3.79 -3.10 -14.99
C GLU A 139 -3.86 -1.69 -15.58
N LYS A 140 -3.27 -0.69 -14.91
CA LYS A 140 -3.26 0.71 -15.38
C LYS A 140 -2.52 0.91 -16.71
N ILE A 141 -1.49 0.14 -16.97
CA ILE A 141 -0.74 0.19 -18.25
C ILE A 141 -1.32 -0.74 -19.34
N GLY A 142 -2.51 -1.32 -19.11
CA GLY A 142 -3.19 -2.19 -20.08
C GLY A 142 -2.54 -3.58 -20.25
N ARG A 143 -1.78 -4.05 -19.27
CA ARG A 143 -1.13 -5.38 -19.26
C ARG A 143 -1.49 -6.16 -18.00
N PRO A 144 -2.78 -6.36 -17.69
CA PRO A 144 -3.20 -7.06 -16.48
C PRO A 144 -2.66 -8.49 -16.45
N LEU A 145 -2.48 -9.02 -15.25
CA LEU A 145 -2.29 -10.46 -15.07
C LEU A 145 -3.64 -11.14 -15.27
N GLN A 146 -3.71 -12.11 -16.17
CA GLN A 146 -4.97 -12.82 -16.44
C GLN A 146 -5.49 -13.48 -15.16
N GLY A 147 -6.74 -13.19 -14.82
CA GLY A 147 -7.42 -13.76 -13.65
C GLY A 147 -6.97 -13.22 -12.30
N TRP A 148 -5.91 -12.41 -12.24
CA TRP A 148 -5.42 -11.80 -11.00
C TRP A 148 -5.84 -10.33 -10.89
N ARG A 149 -6.21 -9.91 -9.69
CA ARG A 149 -6.64 -8.52 -9.40
C ARG A 149 -5.96 -7.99 -8.14
N PRO A 150 -5.63 -6.69 -8.08
CA PRO A 150 -5.23 -6.04 -6.84
C PRO A 150 -6.42 -6.01 -5.85
N PHE A 151 -6.12 -5.93 -4.57
CA PHE A 151 -7.14 -5.91 -3.51
C PHE A 151 -8.20 -4.82 -3.72
N GLU A 152 -7.81 -3.62 -4.11
CA GLU A 152 -8.74 -2.50 -4.26
C GLU A 152 -9.84 -2.79 -5.28
N ASN A 153 -9.53 -3.38 -6.42
CA ASN A 153 -10.51 -3.69 -7.45
C ASN A 153 -11.44 -4.83 -7.05
N TRP A 154 -10.93 -5.79 -6.29
CA TRP A 154 -11.74 -6.86 -5.75
C TRP A 154 -12.62 -6.39 -4.58
N ALA A 155 -12.10 -5.56 -3.68
CA ALA A 155 -12.84 -5.06 -2.52
C ALA A 155 -14.02 -4.14 -2.92
N VAL A 156 -13.87 -3.35 -3.98
CA VAL A 156 -14.92 -2.44 -4.47
C VAL A 156 -16.01 -3.17 -5.24
N SER A 157 -15.67 -4.22 -6.01
CA SER A 157 -16.64 -4.93 -6.84
C SER A 157 -17.75 -5.64 -6.07
N ASN A 158 -17.54 -5.88 -4.77
CA ASN A 158 -18.48 -6.55 -3.87
C ASN A 158 -18.95 -5.65 -2.72
N ALA A 159 -18.86 -4.34 -2.86
CA ALA A 159 -19.20 -3.39 -1.80
C ALA A 159 -20.72 -3.35 -1.53
N GLY A 160 -21.16 -4.21 -0.61
CA GLY A 160 -22.22 -3.84 0.33
C GLY A 160 -21.68 -2.77 1.28
N GLU A 161 -22.55 -2.10 2.04
CA GLU A 161 -22.13 -1.06 2.97
C GLU A 161 -20.95 -1.51 3.85
N PRO A 162 -19.82 -0.77 3.87
CA PRO A 162 -18.71 -1.10 4.75
C PRO A 162 -19.22 -1.03 6.20
N ASN A 163 -18.92 -2.02 7.01
CA ASN A 163 -19.12 -2.07 8.46
C ASN A 163 -20.44 -2.66 9.01
N SER A 164 -21.44 -3.05 8.21
CA SER A 164 -22.71 -3.53 8.78
C SER A 164 -22.65 -4.96 9.37
N PHE A 165 -21.55 -5.72 9.16
CA PHE A 165 -21.53 -7.16 9.46
C PHE A 165 -20.54 -7.59 10.55
N ILE A 166 -19.63 -6.74 10.99
CA ILE A 166 -18.47 -7.16 11.80
C ILE A 166 -18.69 -7.00 13.31
N ASN A 167 -19.81 -6.41 13.72
CA ASN A 167 -20.15 -6.21 15.14
C ASN A 167 -20.94 -7.38 15.76
N ASP A 168 -21.06 -8.51 15.08
CA ASP A 168 -21.73 -9.69 15.62
C ASP A 168 -20.81 -10.39 16.62
N THR A 169 -21.18 -10.38 17.89
CA THR A 169 -20.47 -11.05 18.98
C THR A 169 -20.86 -12.52 19.14
N ALA A 170 -21.84 -13.01 18.38
CA ALA A 170 -22.23 -14.40 18.42
C ALA A 170 -21.13 -15.31 17.83
N PRO A 171 -20.90 -16.50 18.38
CA PRO A 171 -19.97 -17.47 17.80
C PRO A 171 -20.43 -17.90 16.41
N ARG A 172 -19.61 -17.66 15.40
CA ARG A 172 -19.93 -17.91 13.98
C ARG A 172 -18.88 -18.73 13.26
N ILE A 173 -17.68 -18.79 13.80
CA ILE A 173 -16.53 -19.43 13.17
C ILE A 173 -16.07 -20.57 14.06
N THR A 174 -15.79 -21.70 13.45
CA THR A 174 -15.21 -22.87 14.13
C THR A 174 -13.82 -23.13 13.57
N ASP A 175 -12.85 -23.33 14.44
CA ASP A 175 -11.54 -23.83 14.06
C ASP A 175 -11.50 -25.36 14.28
N PRO A 176 -11.56 -26.17 13.22
CA PRO A 176 -11.55 -27.61 13.33
C PRO A 176 -10.19 -28.20 13.78
N THR A 177 -9.13 -27.38 13.79
CA THR A 177 -7.77 -27.79 14.23
C THR A 177 -7.61 -27.66 15.74
N ASN A 178 -8.48 -26.90 16.40
CA ASN A 178 -8.48 -26.71 17.85
C ASN A 178 -9.35 -27.75 18.51
N SER A 179 -8.73 -28.66 19.26
CA SER A 179 -9.41 -29.76 19.95
C SER A 179 -10.16 -29.36 21.23
N ASN A 180 -10.11 -28.09 21.62
CA ASN A 180 -10.79 -27.63 22.84
C ASN A 180 -12.30 -27.52 22.62
N ALA A 181 -13.08 -27.72 23.67
CA ALA A 181 -14.55 -27.66 23.62
C ALA A 181 -15.10 -26.27 23.23
N ASP A 182 -14.28 -25.21 23.40
CA ASP A 182 -14.61 -23.81 23.14
C ASP A 182 -13.92 -23.27 21.85
N ASN A 183 -13.90 -24.06 20.78
CA ASN A 183 -13.27 -23.70 19.52
C ASN A 183 -14.14 -22.80 18.60
N TYR A 184 -15.03 -22.04 19.20
CA TYR A 184 -15.92 -21.12 18.50
C TYR A 184 -15.43 -19.68 18.68
N TYR A 185 -15.33 -18.96 17.57
CA TYR A 185 -14.95 -17.55 17.54
C TYR A 185 -16.12 -16.67 17.13
N SER A 186 -16.20 -15.48 17.69
CA SER A 186 -16.94 -14.38 17.07
C SER A 186 -16.28 -14.00 15.72
N LEU A 187 -16.98 -13.22 14.90
CA LEU A 187 -16.36 -12.71 13.65
C LEU A 187 -15.12 -11.87 13.93
N VAL A 188 -15.13 -11.08 15.00
CA VAL A 188 -14.01 -10.23 15.39
C VAL A 188 -12.81 -11.06 15.84
N ASP A 189 -13.03 -12.03 16.72
CA ASP A 189 -11.95 -12.90 17.22
C ASP A 189 -11.37 -13.77 16.10
N GLY A 190 -12.23 -14.28 15.20
CA GLY A 190 -11.80 -15.04 14.03
C GLY A 190 -10.99 -14.21 13.05
N LEU A 191 -11.34 -12.92 12.82
CA LEU A 191 -10.52 -12.01 12.02
C LEU A 191 -9.15 -11.81 12.64
N GLN A 192 -9.09 -11.63 13.96
CA GLN A 192 -7.84 -11.42 14.69
C GLN A 192 -6.93 -12.65 14.61
N GLU A 193 -7.51 -13.85 14.80
CA GLU A 193 -6.77 -15.10 14.70
C GLU A 193 -6.19 -15.32 13.29
N VAL A 194 -7.02 -15.18 12.25
CA VAL A 194 -6.57 -15.32 10.86
C VAL A 194 -5.49 -14.29 10.52
N ARG A 195 -5.63 -13.05 10.97
CA ARG A 195 -4.58 -12.01 10.81
C ARG A 195 -3.27 -12.40 11.47
N THR A 196 -3.35 -12.98 12.67
CA THR A 196 -2.17 -13.45 13.43
C THR A 196 -1.46 -14.58 12.70
N ILE A 197 -2.21 -15.55 12.18
CA ILE A 197 -1.66 -16.66 11.40
C ILE A 197 -0.97 -16.13 10.14
N LEU A 198 -1.65 -15.33 9.33
CA LEU A 198 -1.12 -14.85 8.04
C LEU A 198 0.09 -13.90 8.17
N ARG A 199 0.29 -13.26 9.33
CA ARG A 199 1.49 -12.45 9.59
C ARG A 199 2.76 -13.27 9.78
N ARG A 200 2.65 -14.54 10.18
CA ARG A 200 3.82 -15.39 10.43
C ARG A 200 4.58 -15.73 9.15
N GLY A 201 3.95 -15.63 7.99
CA GLY A 201 4.54 -16.04 6.72
C GLY A 201 4.64 -17.57 6.57
N GLY A 202 4.61 -18.06 5.35
CA GLY A 202 4.64 -19.50 5.07
C GLY A 202 3.46 -20.28 5.67
N THR A 203 2.31 -19.60 5.81
CA THR A 203 1.09 -20.19 6.36
C THR A 203 -0.06 -20.04 5.39
N SER A 204 -1.00 -20.98 5.41
CA SER A 204 -2.24 -20.89 4.66
C SER A 204 -3.45 -21.06 5.57
N VAL A 205 -4.55 -20.38 5.26
CA VAL A 205 -5.83 -20.49 5.98
C VAL A 205 -6.92 -20.78 4.96
N ARG A 206 -7.69 -21.85 5.23
CA ARG A 206 -8.85 -22.19 4.43
C ARG A 206 -10.14 -21.76 5.13
N ILE A 207 -10.90 -20.87 4.49
CA ILE A 207 -12.22 -20.44 4.94
C ILE A 207 -13.27 -21.31 4.23
N ALA A 208 -13.93 -22.20 4.94
CA ALA A 208 -14.95 -23.09 4.41
C ALA A 208 -16.34 -22.72 4.97
N GLY A 209 -17.38 -23.01 4.21
CA GLY A 209 -18.78 -22.76 4.61
C GLY A 209 -19.71 -22.73 3.40
N LEU A 210 -21.02 -22.69 3.66
CA LEU A 210 -22.06 -22.64 2.63
C LEU A 210 -21.92 -21.39 1.74
N SER A 211 -22.51 -21.44 0.56
CA SER A 211 -22.60 -20.25 -0.30
C SER A 211 -23.42 -19.16 0.40
N GLY A 212 -23.02 -17.91 0.23
CA GLY A 212 -23.75 -16.76 0.79
C GLY A 212 -23.48 -16.42 2.26
N VAL A 213 -22.74 -17.26 3.02
CA VAL A 213 -22.46 -17.00 4.45
C VAL A 213 -21.43 -15.88 4.71
N GLY A 214 -20.93 -15.20 3.69
CA GLY A 214 -20.04 -14.05 3.85
C GLY A 214 -18.55 -14.37 3.85
N LYS A 215 -18.09 -15.53 3.34
CA LYS A 215 -16.65 -15.89 3.28
C LYS A 215 -15.80 -14.83 2.60
N THR A 216 -16.22 -14.38 1.43
CA THR A 216 -15.52 -13.34 0.66
C THR A 216 -15.49 -12.02 1.43
N ARG A 217 -16.61 -11.65 2.08
CA ARG A 217 -16.65 -10.43 2.91
C ARG A 217 -15.74 -10.54 4.15
N PHE A 218 -15.69 -11.71 4.78
CA PHE A 218 -14.76 -11.97 5.88
C PHE A 218 -13.28 -11.81 5.42
N ALA A 219 -12.94 -12.35 4.26
CA ALA A 219 -11.60 -12.20 3.70
C ALA A 219 -11.26 -10.74 3.36
N GLN A 220 -12.21 -9.95 2.86
CA GLN A 220 -12.04 -8.50 2.66
C GLN A 220 -11.78 -7.78 3.99
N ALA A 221 -12.52 -8.14 5.03
CA ALA A 221 -12.40 -7.53 6.36
C ALA A 221 -11.01 -7.73 7.00
N LEU A 222 -10.25 -8.75 6.60
CA LEU A 222 -8.86 -8.93 7.05
C LEU A 222 -7.97 -7.72 6.75
N PHE A 223 -8.28 -6.97 5.71
CA PHE A 223 -7.54 -5.79 5.25
C PHE A 223 -8.18 -4.47 5.69
N GLU A 224 -9.33 -4.49 6.36
CA GLU A 224 -10.05 -3.29 6.80
C GLU A 224 -9.72 -2.94 8.25
N GLU A 225 -9.53 -1.65 8.53
CA GLU A 225 -9.16 -1.16 9.86
C GLU A 225 -10.33 -1.05 10.84
N ALA A 226 -11.55 -0.90 10.30
CA ALA A 226 -12.74 -0.64 11.12
C ALA A 226 -13.06 -1.74 12.14
N SER A 227 -12.47 -2.93 11.99
CA SER A 227 -12.81 -4.12 12.77
C SER A 227 -11.78 -4.55 13.81
N ALA A 228 -10.60 -3.94 13.90
CA ALA A 228 -9.63 -4.12 14.99
C ALA A 228 -8.28 -3.45 14.67
N GLU A 229 -7.48 -3.20 15.68
CA GLU A 229 -6.06 -2.86 15.52
C GLU A 229 -5.34 -3.91 14.66
N HIS A 230 -4.54 -3.46 13.69
CA HIS A 230 -3.65 -4.31 12.91
C HIS A 230 -4.30 -5.05 11.71
N SER A 231 -4.91 -4.34 10.78
CA SER A 231 -5.27 -4.89 9.45
C SER A 231 -4.04 -5.46 8.70
N LEU A 232 -4.27 -6.42 7.81
CA LEU A 232 -3.23 -6.89 6.89
C LEU A 232 -2.90 -5.80 5.84
N ASP A 233 -1.68 -5.81 5.33
CA ASP A 233 -1.24 -4.84 4.31
C ASP A 233 -1.86 -5.18 2.95
N ALA A 234 -2.81 -4.38 2.49
CA ALA A 234 -3.49 -4.55 1.21
C ALA A 234 -2.54 -4.42 0.00
N THR A 235 -1.38 -3.76 0.15
CA THR A 235 -0.39 -3.66 -0.94
C THR A 235 0.30 -4.98 -1.24
N LEU A 236 0.26 -5.93 -0.30
CA LEU A 236 0.77 -7.29 -0.48
C LEU A 236 -0.31 -8.24 -1.04
N ALA A 237 -1.58 -7.82 -1.07
CA ALA A 237 -2.68 -8.70 -1.40
C ALA A 237 -2.96 -8.72 -2.91
N VAL A 238 -3.05 -9.93 -3.45
CA VAL A 238 -3.56 -10.21 -4.79
C VAL A 238 -4.67 -11.26 -4.69
N TYR A 239 -5.70 -11.05 -5.49
CA TYR A 239 -6.90 -11.88 -5.52
C TYR A 239 -7.03 -12.61 -6.84
N THR A 240 -7.49 -13.84 -6.78
CA THR A 240 -8.01 -14.58 -7.94
C THR A 240 -9.21 -15.44 -7.56
N ASP A 241 -10.05 -15.69 -8.54
CA ASP A 241 -11.02 -16.77 -8.52
C ASP A 241 -10.56 -17.84 -9.51
N ILE A 242 -10.55 -19.10 -9.11
CA ILE A 242 -10.09 -20.22 -9.96
C ILE A 242 -10.90 -20.32 -11.25
N SER A 243 -12.18 -19.91 -11.22
CA SER A 243 -13.04 -19.87 -12.42
C SER A 243 -12.55 -18.91 -13.51
N PHE A 244 -11.65 -17.98 -13.18
CA PHE A 244 -11.03 -17.06 -14.15
C PHE A 244 -9.80 -17.63 -14.84
N GLU A 245 -9.45 -18.88 -14.58
CA GLU A 245 -8.28 -19.55 -15.17
C GLU A 245 -7.02 -18.66 -15.06
N PRO A 246 -6.57 -18.33 -13.83
CA PRO A 246 -5.49 -17.36 -13.64
C PRO A 246 -4.17 -17.81 -14.25
N ILE A 247 -3.48 -16.87 -14.89
CA ILE A 247 -2.14 -17.05 -15.43
C ILE A 247 -1.20 -16.00 -14.83
N PRO A 248 -0.15 -16.42 -14.07
CA PRO A 248 0.19 -17.79 -13.70
C PRO A 248 -0.85 -18.44 -12.78
N SER A 249 -0.83 -19.77 -12.67
CA SER A 249 -1.67 -20.49 -11.69
C SER A 249 -1.29 -20.07 -10.26
N PRO A 250 -2.17 -20.23 -9.26
CA PRO A 250 -1.86 -19.86 -7.87
C PRO A 250 -0.58 -20.51 -7.35
N GLN A 251 -0.35 -21.78 -7.66
CA GLN A 251 0.88 -22.47 -7.29
C GLN A 251 2.11 -21.88 -7.99
N ALA A 252 2.04 -21.66 -9.30
CA ALA A 252 3.16 -21.08 -10.04
C ALA A 252 3.50 -19.66 -9.56
N LEU A 253 2.49 -18.85 -9.19
CA LEU A 253 2.72 -17.54 -8.61
C LEU A 253 3.36 -17.64 -7.22
N LEU A 254 2.91 -18.59 -6.38
CA LEU A 254 3.50 -18.84 -5.07
C LEU A 254 4.97 -19.24 -5.19
N ASP A 255 5.26 -20.20 -6.09
CA ASP A 255 6.64 -20.65 -6.35
C ASP A 255 7.54 -19.50 -6.80
N GLU A 256 7.04 -18.63 -7.70
CA GLU A 256 7.77 -17.43 -8.14
C GLU A 256 8.04 -16.46 -6.98
N LEU A 257 7.06 -16.21 -6.14
CA LEU A 257 7.20 -15.32 -4.98
C LEU A 257 8.22 -15.88 -3.98
N LEU A 258 8.15 -17.18 -3.68
CA LEU A 258 9.09 -17.86 -2.79
C LEU A 258 10.51 -17.85 -3.35
N ALA A 259 10.70 -18.18 -4.63
CA ALA A 259 12.00 -18.17 -5.31
C ALA A 259 12.66 -16.78 -5.27
N ASN A 260 11.87 -15.71 -5.29
CA ASN A 260 12.34 -14.33 -5.22
C ASN A 260 12.34 -13.75 -3.81
N ASN A 261 12.05 -14.55 -2.77
CA ASN A 261 11.92 -14.13 -1.37
C ASN A 261 10.99 -12.90 -1.20
N ARG A 262 9.86 -12.90 -1.91
CA ARG A 262 8.89 -11.80 -1.89
C ARG A 262 7.73 -12.12 -0.96
N ARG A 263 7.31 -11.15 -0.18
CA ARG A 263 6.11 -11.25 0.66
C ARG A 263 4.86 -10.96 -0.15
N ALA A 264 3.85 -11.82 -0.02
CA ALA A 264 2.53 -11.63 -0.62
C ALA A 264 1.45 -12.24 0.25
N ILE A 265 0.21 -11.83 0.03
CA ILE A 265 -0.99 -12.47 0.55
C ILE A 265 -1.82 -12.87 -0.67
N LEU A 266 -1.85 -14.15 -0.97
CA LEU A 266 -2.65 -14.68 -2.07
C LEU A 266 -4.04 -15.02 -1.55
N HIS A 267 -5.07 -14.37 -2.10
CA HIS A 267 -6.45 -14.76 -1.88
C HIS A 267 -6.94 -15.55 -3.10
N VAL A 268 -7.23 -16.82 -2.90
CA VAL A 268 -7.72 -17.72 -3.93
C VAL A 268 -9.15 -18.12 -3.59
N ASP A 269 -10.10 -17.59 -4.34
CA ASP A 269 -11.53 -17.93 -4.18
C ASP A 269 -11.89 -19.17 -5.00
N ASN A 270 -12.90 -19.91 -4.56
CA ASN A 270 -13.37 -21.16 -5.17
C ASN A 270 -12.29 -22.27 -5.31
N GLY A 271 -11.22 -22.19 -4.52
CA GLY A 271 -10.16 -23.20 -4.48
C GLY A 271 -10.64 -24.54 -3.92
N SER A 272 -10.25 -25.64 -4.59
CA SER A 272 -10.52 -27.00 -4.08
C SER A 272 -9.69 -27.32 -2.83
N SER A 273 -10.09 -28.37 -2.10
CA SER A 273 -9.28 -28.88 -0.98
C SER A 273 -7.91 -29.39 -1.41
N GLU A 274 -7.82 -29.87 -2.63
CA GLU A 274 -6.56 -30.34 -3.22
C GLU A 274 -5.63 -29.15 -3.49
N LEU A 275 -6.12 -28.09 -4.13
CA LEU A 275 -5.35 -26.87 -4.34
C LEU A 275 -4.83 -26.29 -3.02
N HIS A 276 -5.68 -26.26 -1.98
CA HIS A 276 -5.25 -25.75 -0.66
C HIS A 276 -4.10 -26.58 -0.03
N ARG A 277 -4.01 -27.88 -0.32
CA ARG A 277 -2.87 -28.69 0.16
C ARG A 277 -1.58 -28.46 -0.63
N LEU A 278 -1.70 -27.92 -1.84
CA LEU A 278 -0.56 -27.58 -2.69
C LEU A 278 -0.01 -26.18 -2.41
N LEU A 279 -0.84 -25.30 -1.86
CA LEU A 279 -0.48 -23.94 -1.44
C LEU A 279 -0.08 -23.91 0.05
#